data_f26423213e60b77249a874d53ed91312
#
_entry.id   f26423213e60b77249a874d53ed91312
#
_cell.length_a   1.000
_cell.length_b   1.000
_cell.length_c   1.000
_cell.angle_alpha   90.00
_cell.angle_beta   90.00
_cell.angle_gamma   90.00
#
_symmetry.space_group_name_H-M   'P 1'
#
loop_
_entity.id
_entity.type
_entity.pdbx_description
1 polymer ?
#
loop_
_entity_poly.entity_id
_entity_poly.type
_entity_poly.pdbx_seq_one_letter_code
_entity_poly.pdbx_strand_id
1 'polypeptide(L)'
;MLLAGKLALVTGGGSGIGEGIARAMAENGARVIVADVNAEGAARVAAAIGGDHYALDVSDRTACDALAAKIGPISILVNNAGIIRRGKLESGTARADWDATMAVNLDGPYNMVTAFLEQLKATKGSVINIGSIQSFVALPNSAAYTTSKGGVRALTKALAIELSPQGVRVNAIGPGMIATPLNADARQNADYMANFAQRIPLGRLGEPADIAGPAVFLASDLARYVTGVTLPVDGGFLAY
;
A
#
# COMPACT_ATOMS: atom_id res chain seq x y z
N MET A 1 14.97 8.65 -16.13
CA MET A 1 13.73 8.06 -15.53
C MET A 1 14.14 6.91 -14.62
N LEU A 2 13.76 6.97 -13.34
CA LEU A 2 14.23 6.02 -12.29
C LEU A 2 13.70 4.59 -12.47
N LEU A 3 12.57 4.42 -13.17
CA LEU A 3 11.86 3.14 -13.33
C LEU A 3 11.72 2.71 -14.80
N ALA A 4 12.57 3.25 -15.69
CA ALA A 4 12.53 2.90 -17.10
C ALA A 4 12.67 1.38 -17.32
N GLY A 5 11.80 0.81 -18.17
CA GLY A 5 11.78 -0.61 -18.50
C GLY A 5 11.19 -1.53 -17.39
N LYS A 6 10.72 -0.98 -16.27
CA LYS A 6 10.08 -1.75 -15.20
C LYS A 6 8.57 -1.86 -15.43
N LEU A 7 7.99 -3.01 -15.07
CA LEU A 7 6.54 -3.23 -15.02
C LEU A 7 6.11 -3.21 -13.55
N ALA A 8 5.23 -2.26 -13.19
CA ALA A 8 4.70 -2.10 -11.84
C ALA A 8 3.24 -2.53 -11.77
N LEU A 9 2.88 -3.28 -10.74
CA LEU A 9 1.50 -3.60 -10.37
C LEU A 9 1.15 -2.86 -9.07
N VAL A 10 0.12 -2.03 -9.10
CA VAL A 10 -0.37 -1.25 -7.95
C VAL A 10 -1.78 -1.72 -7.59
N THR A 11 -1.95 -2.32 -6.41
CA THR A 11 -3.27 -2.70 -5.88
C THR A 11 -3.94 -1.53 -5.16
N GLY A 12 -5.27 -1.44 -5.22
CA GLY A 12 -5.99 -0.26 -4.72
C GLY A 12 -5.57 1.02 -5.46
N GLY A 13 -5.20 0.88 -6.75
CA GLY A 13 -4.65 1.96 -7.55
C GLY A 13 -5.69 2.89 -8.17
N GLY A 14 -6.98 2.61 -8.00
CA GLY A 14 -8.07 3.38 -8.58
C GLY A 14 -8.35 4.73 -7.90
N SER A 15 -7.75 4.99 -6.74
CA SER A 15 -7.94 6.25 -6.00
C SER A 15 -6.82 6.52 -4.98
N GLY A 16 -6.82 7.72 -4.41
CA GLY A 16 -6.03 8.10 -3.23
C GLY A 16 -4.53 7.84 -3.36
N ILE A 17 -3.93 7.18 -2.35
CA ILE A 17 -2.49 6.89 -2.31
C ILE A 17 -2.08 6.02 -3.50
N GLY A 18 -2.85 4.97 -3.81
CA GLY A 18 -2.55 4.07 -4.92
C GLY A 18 -2.55 4.77 -6.27
N GLU A 19 -3.52 5.65 -6.53
CA GLU A 19 -3.53 6.49 -7.73
C GLU A 19 -2.30 7.40 -7.79
N GLY A 20 -1.95 8.07 -6.68
CA GLY A 20 -0.75 8.92 -6.61
C GLY A 20 0.53 8.14 -6.93
N ILE A 21 0.68 6.93 -6.38
CA ILE A 21 1.82 6.05 -6.64
C ILE A 21 1.84 5.61 -8.11
N ALA A 22 0.69 5.18 -8.68
CA ALA A 22 0.61 4.72 -10.06
C ALA A 22 1.03 5.83 -11.04
N ARG A 23 0.55 7.06 -10.84
CA ARG A 23 0.94 8.23 -11.65
C ARG A 23 2.43 8.51 -11.54
N ALA A 24 2.97 8.61 -10.35
CA ALA A 24 4.40 8.90 -10.16
C ALA A 24 5.31 7.79 -10.72
N MET A 25 4.92 6.53 -10.64
CA MET A 25 5.68 5.44 -11.26
C MET A 25 5.66 5.54 -12.79
N ALA A 26 4.52 5.88 -13.41
CA ALA A 26 4.43 6.11 -14.84
C ALA A 26 5.27 7.31 -15.30
N GLU A 27 5.20 8.44 -14.59
CA GLU A 27 6.03 9.63 -14.82
C GLU A 27 7.54 9.33 -14.72
N ASN A 28 7.92 8.33 -13.92
CA ASN A 28 9.30 7.85 -13.80
C ASN A 28 9.66 6.72 -14.77
N GLY A 29 8.79 6.43 -15.75
CA GLY A 29 9.08 5.55 -16.88
C GLY A 29 8.70 4.09 -16.70
N ALA A 30 7.98 3.72 -15.65
CA ALA A 30 7.40 2.39 -15.51
C ALA A 30 6.17 2.22 -16.41
N ARG A 31 5.97 1.03 -16.97
CA ARG A 31 4.63 0.59 -17.36
C ARG A 31 3.88 0.23 -16.08
N VAL A 32 2.65 0.69 -15.94
CA VAL A 32 1.87 0.48 -14.71
C VAL A 32 0.60 -0.30 -15.00
N ILE A 33 0.36 -1.32 -14.19
CA ILE A 33 -0.91 -2.03 -14.11
C ILE A 33 -1.62 -1.56 -12.85
N VAL A 34 -2.83 -1.05 -13.02
CA VAL A 34 -3.70 -0.58 -11.93
C VAL A 34 -4.70 -1.67 -11.60
N ALA A 35 -4.64 -2.24 -10.40
CA ALA A 35 -5.61 -3.22 -9.92
C ALA A 35 -6.43 -2.61 -8.78
N ASP A 36 -7.75 -2.73 -8.85
CA ASP A 36 -8.67 -2.23 -7.82
C ASP A 36 -9.96 -3.05 -7.83
N VAL A 37 -10.62 -3.17 -6.67
CA VAL A 37 -11.98 -3.75 -6.61
C VAL A 37 -12.97 -2.84 -7.35
N ASN A 38 -12.74 -1.53 -7.37
CA ASN A 38 -13.46 -0.57 -8.19
C ASN A 38 -12.86 -0.54 -9.62
N ALA A 39 -13.46 -1.33 -10.51
CA ALA A 39 -13.02 -1.44 -11.91
C ALA A 39 -13.03 -0.09 -12.67
N GLU A 40 -14.01 0.77 -12.40
CA GLU A 40 -14.12 2.09 -13.06
C GLU A 40 -12.97 3.02 -12.61
N GLY A 41 -12.66 3.03 -11.31
CA GLY A 41 -11.53 3.77 -10.77
C GLY A 41 -10.21 3.30 -11.37
N ALA A 42 -10.00 1.97 -11.45
CA ALA A 42 -8.82 1.39 -12.06
C ALA A 42 -8.69 1.78 -13.54
N ALA A 43 -9.78 1.66 -14.32
CA ALA A 43 -9.81 2.02 -15.74
C ALA A 43 -9.50 3.51 -15.96
N ARG A 44 -10.11 4.40 -15.17
CA ARG A 44 -9.88 5.85 -15.23
C ARG A 44 -8.41 6.21 -15.00
N VAL A 45 -7.80 5.64 -13.96
CA VAL A 45 -6.39 5.92 -13.64
C VAL A 45 -5.47 5.35 -14.71
N ALA A 46 -5.68 4.10 -15.12
CA ALA A 46 -4.88 3.46 -16.16
C ALA A 46 -4.92 4.24 -17.48
N ALA A 47 -6.10 4.67 -17.92
CA ALA A 47 -6.25 5.50 -19.13
C ALA A 47 -5.45 6.80 -19.03
N ALA A 48 -5.44 7.46 -17.84
CA ALA A 48 -4.75 8.71 -17.64
C ALA A 48 -3.21 8.59 -17.67
N ILE A 49 -2.66 7.39 -17.42
CA ILE A 49 -1.21 7.14 -17.40
C ILE A 49 -0.72 6.24 -18.55
N GLY A 50 -1.61 5.86 -19.49
CA GLY A 50 -1.29 4.94 -20.57
C GLY A 50 -0.95 3.52 -20.09
N GLY A 51 -1.56 3.08 -18.99
CA GLY A 51 -1.35 1.78 -18.37
C GLY A 51 -2.48 0.79 -18.63
N ASP A 52 -2.34 -0.40 -18.06
CA ASP A 52 -3.38 -1.45 -18.07
C ASP A 52 -4.16 -1.45 -16.76
N HIS A 53 -5.37 -2.04 -16.76
CA HIS A 53 -6.19 -2.14 -15.53
C HIS A 53 -6.85 -3.51 -15.40
N TYR A 54 -7.12 -3.89 -14.14
CA TYR A 54 -7.85 -5.10 -13.78
C TYR A 54 -8.72 -4.86 -12.55
N ALA A 55 -9.94 -5.43 -12.58
CA ALA A 55 -10.74 -5.59 -11.37
C ALA A 55 -10.13 -6.70 -10.53
N LEU A 56 -9.81 -6.43 -9.26
CA LEU A 56 -9.17 -7.39 -8.36
C LEU A 56 -9.57 -7.14 -6.91
N ASP A 57 -10.11 -8.16 -6.27
CA ASP A 57 -10.18 -8.26 -4.81
C ASP A 57 -8.95 -9.03 -4.33
N VAL A 58 -8.05 -8.36 -3.60
CA VAL A 58 -6.82 -8.97 -3.08
C VAL A 58 -7.07 -10.01 -2.00
N SER A 59 -8.25 -10.05 -1.39
CA SER A 59 -8.64 -11.08 -0.43
C SER A 59 -9.01 -12.40 -1.11
N ASP A 60 -9.31 -12.38 -2.41
CA ASP A 60 -9.54 -13.59 -3.22
C ASP A 60 -8.21 -14.11 -3.79
N ARG A 61 -7.68 -15.13 -3.14
CA ARG A 61 -6.43 -15.79 -3.56
C ARG A 61 -6.50 -16.32 -4.99
N THR A 62 -7.62 -16.90 -5.39
CA THR A 62 -7.80 -17.48 -6.74
C THR A 62 -7.74 -16.37 -7.79
N ALA A 63 -8.37 -15.22 -7.53
CA ALA A 63 -8.29 -14.07 -8.42
C ALA A 63 -6.86 -13.51 -8.54
N CYS A 64 -6.10 -13.50 -7.43
CA CYS A 64 -4.69 -13.09 -7.44
C CYS A 64 -3.84 -14.03 -8.31
N ASP A 65 -3.99 -15.35 -8.16
CA ASP A 65 -3.29 -16.36 -8.95
C ASP A 65 -3.66 -16.27 -10.45
N ALA A 66 -4.94 -16.07 -10.76
CA ALA A 66 -5.41 -15.89 -12.13
C ALA A 66 -4.83 -14.63 -12.78
N LEU A 67 -4.72 -13.52 -12.04
CA LEU A 67 -4.08 -12.31 -12.54
C LEU A 67 -2.58 -12.54 -12.80
N ALA A 68 -1.89 -13.22 -11.89
CA ALA A 68 -0.46 -13.52 -12.05
C ALA A 68 -0.19 -14.40 -13.29
N ALA A 69 -1.07 -15.33 -13.61
CA ALA A 69 -0.98 -16.15 -14.81
C ALA A 69 -1.26 -15.35 -16.10
N LYS A 70 -2.03 -14.26 -16.01
CA LYS A 70 -2.47 -13.47 -17.17
C LYS A 70 -1.48 -12.39 -17.58
N ILE A 71 -0.78 -11.78 -16.63
CA ILE A 71 0.14 -10.67 -16.90
C ILE A 71 1.59 -11.14 -16.91
N GLY A 72 2.43 -10.46 -17.70
CA GLY A 72 3.86 -10.76 -17.79
C GLY A 72 4.62 -10.42 -16.51
N PRO A 73 5.93 -10.76 -16.45
CA PRO A 73 6.69 -10.65 -15.22
C PRO A 73 6.79 -9.20 -14.73
N ILE A 74 6.22 -8.96 -13.57
CA ILE A 74 6.32 -7.66 -12.89
C ILE A 74 7.68 -7.51 -12.22
N SER A 75 8.19 -6.27 -12.16
CA SER A 75 9.41 -5.91 -11.42
C SER A 75 9.10 -5.15 -10.14
N ILE A 76 7.90 -4.60 -10.02
CA ILE A 76 7.47 -3.81 -8.87
C ILE A 76 6.05 -4.25 -8.49
N LEU A 77 5.87 -4.59 -7.21
CA LEU A 77 4.56 -4.85 -6.61
C LEU A 77 4.29 -3.85 -5.51
N VAL A 78 3.22 -3.07 -5.64
CA VAL A 78 2.75 -2.16 -4.59
C VAL A 78 1.47 -2.72 -3.99
N ASN A 79 1.55 -3.24 -2.78
CA ASN A 79 0.43 -3.68 -1.98
C ASN A 79 -0.16 -2.47 -1.24
N ASN A 80 -1.06 -1.75 -1.91
CA ASN A 80 -1.71 -0.56 -1.37
C ASN A 80 -3.19 -0.78 -1.04
N ALA A 81 -3.86 -1.76 -1.64
CA ALA A 81 -5.24 -2.07 -1.31
C ALA A 81 -5.45 -2.22 0.19
N GLY A 82 -6.48 -1.56 0.72
CA GLY A 82 -6.74 -1.59 2.15
C GLY A 82 -8.04 -0.88 2.52
N ILE A 83 -8.61 -1.30 3.65
CA ILE A 83 -9.83 -0.74 4.22
C ILE A 83 -9.58 -0.28 5.66
N ILE A 84 -10.39 0.66 6.12
CA ILE A 84 -10.44 1.10 7.51
C ILE A 84 -11.83 0.80 8.07
N ARG A 85 -11.90 -0.12 9.02
CA ARG A 85 -13.08 -0.40 9.83
C ARG A 85 -12.78 0.03 11.25
N ARG A 86 -13.51 1.02 11.76
CA ARG A 86 -13.34 1.52 13.13
C ARG A 86 -14.59 1.20 13.93
N GLY A 87 -14.41 0.71 15.15
CA GLY A 87 -15.50 0.38 16.04
C GLY A 87 -15.00 -0.05 17.41
N LYS A 88 -15.89 0.04 18.41
CA LYS A 88 -15.64 -0.50 19.74
C LYS A 88 -15.73 -2.05 19.68
N LEU A 89 -15.01 -2.72 20.58
CA LEU A 89 -15.06 -4.19 20.67
C LEU A 89 -16.46 -4.72 21.02
N GLU A 90 -17.27 -3.90 21.66
CA GLU A 90 -18.65 -4.23 22.06
C GLU A 90 -19.65 -4.07 20.91
N SER A 91 -19.24 -3.53 19.75
CA SER A 91 -20.16 -3.35 18.62
C SER A 91 -20.58 -4.70 18.05
N GLY A 92 -21.83 -4.82 17.59
CA GLY A 92 -22.33 -6.04 16.95
C GLY A 92 -21.61 -6.38 15.64
N THR A 93 -20.82 -5.45 15.07
CA THR A 93 -20.04 -5.64 13.84
C THR A 93 -18.56 -5.98 14.10
N ALA A 94 -18.10 -5.93 15.36
CA ALA A 94 -16.67 -6.01 15.70
C ALA A 94 -15.96 -7.23 15.08
N ARG A 95 -16.60 -8.41 15.09
CA ARG A 95 -16.04 -9.62 14.50
C ARG A 95 -15.96 -9.54 12.97
N ALA A 96 -17.02 -9.10 12.32
CA ALA A 96 -17.06 -8.96 10.87
C ALA A 96 -16.07 -7.87 10.38
N ASP A 97 -15.94 -6.77 11.12
CA ASP A 97 -14.98 -5.71 10.82
C ASP A 97 -13.54 -6.19 10.97
N TRP A 98 -13.27 -7.03 11.98
CA TRP A 98 -11.98 -7.70 12.14
C TRP A 98 -11.67 -8.60 10.95
N ASP A 99 -12.57 -9.53 10.62
CA ASP A 99 -12.36 -10.51 9.55
C ASP A 99 -12.13 -9.83 8.20
N ALA A 100 -12.97 -8.85 7.84
CA ALA A 100 -12.82 -8.09 6.62
C ALA A 100 -11.49 -7.29 6.58
N THR A 101 -11.11 -6.67 7.71
CA THR A 101 -9.88 -5.89 7.78
C THR A 101 -8.65 -6.78 7.62
N MET A 102 -8.61 -7.93 8.27
CA MET A 102 -7.49 -8.87 8.16
C MET A 102 -7.39 -9.45 6.75
N ALA A 103 -8.50 -9.87 6.16
CA ALA A 103 -8.54 -10.44 4.82
C ALA A 103 -7.97 -9.47 3.75
N VAL A 104 -8.37 -8.19 3.79
CA VAL A 104 -7.88 -7.22 2.82
C VAL A 104 -6.49 -6.70 3.16
N ASN A 105 -6.27 -6.26 4.40
CA ASN A 105 -5.07 -5.50 4.75
C ASN A 105 -3.84 -6.36 5.04
N LEU A 106 -4.01 -7.63 5.43
CA LEU A 106 -2.90 -8.54 5.77
C LEU A 106 -2.82 -9.73 4.83
N ASP A 107 -3.93 -10.48 4.66
CA ASP A 107 -3.92 -11.63 3.76
C ASP A 107 -3.77 -11.18 2.30
N GLY A 108 -4.36 -10.02 1.93
CA GLY A 108 -4.21 -9.44 0.59
C GLY A 108 -2.76 -9.26 0.15
N PRO A 109 -1.91 -8.52 0.88
CA PRO A 109 -0.47 -8.44 0.59
C PRO A 109 0.24 -9.79 0.51
N TYR A 110 -0.10 -10.73 1.38
CA TYR A 110 0.45 -12.09 1.35
C TYR A 110 0.01 -12.85 0.08
N ASN A 111 -1.27 -12.78 -0.28
CA ASN A 111 -1.80 -13.38 -1.51
C ASN A 111 -1.09 -12.84 -2.75
N MET A 112 -0.92 -11.51 -2.83
CA MET A 112 -0.26 -10.88 -3.95
C MET A 112 1.21 -11.29 -4.07
N VAL A 113 1.98 -11.26 -2.97
CA VAL A 113 3.39 -11.66 -3.01
C VAL A 113 3.52 -13.13 -3.41
N THR A 114 2.70 -14.01 -2.89
CA THR A 114 2.75 -15.45 -3.21
C THR A 114 2.30 -15.75 -4.63
N ALA A 115 1.28 -15.06 -5.15
CA ALA A 115 0.83 -15.22 -6.54
C ALA A 115 1.91 -14.77 -7.55
N PHE A 116 2.64 -13.70 -7.24
CA PHE A 116 3.66 -13.12 -8.11
C PHE A 116 5.10 -13.53 -7.77
N LEU A 117 5.28 -14.51 -6.89
CA LEU A 117 6.58 -14.87 -6.32
C LEU A 117 7.63 -15.19 -7.37
N GLU A 118 7.33 -16.06 -8.33
CA GLU A 118 8.28 -16.47 -9.36
C GLU A 118 8.61 -15.31 -10.31
N GLN A 119 7.67 -14.45 -10.61
CA GLN A 119 7.91 -13.26 -11.42
C GLN A 119 8.84 -12.27 -10.69
N LEU A 120 8.60 -12.02 -9.40
CA LEU A 120 9.44 -11.15 -8.58
C LEU A 120 10.87 -11.70 -8.45
N LYS A 121 11.04 -13.01 -8.29
CA LYS A 121 12.36 -13.65 -8.29
C LYS A 121 13.07 -13.49 -9.63
N ALA A 122 12.37 -13.76 -10.74
CA ALA A 122 12.93 -13.67 -12.10
C ALA A 122 13.42 -12.25 -12.44
N THR A 123 12.73 -11.23 -11.94
CA THR A 123 13.06 -9.82 -12.20
C THR A 123 13.95 -9.19 -11.12
N LYS A 124 14.29 -9.92 -10.05
CA LYS A 124 14.91 -9.38 -8.83
C LYS A 124 14.15 -8.14 -8.34
N GLY A 125 12.85 -8.28 -8.24
CA GLY A 125 11.89 -7.19 -8.10
C GLY A 125 11.90 -6.47 -6.75
N SER A 126 11.02 -5.48 -6.64
CA SER A 126 10.79 -4.71 -5.41
C SER A 126 9.33 -4.79 -4.99
N VAL A 127 9.07 -5.20 -3.75
CA VAL A 127 7.76 -5.17 -3.12
C VAL A 127 7.68 -3.99 -2.17
N ILE A 128 6.59 -3.22 -2.26
CA ILE A 128 6.30 -2.08 -1.39
C ILE A 128 4.92 -2.29 -0.77
N ASN A 129 4.91 -2.49 0.54
CA ASN A 129 3.67 -2.62 1.30
C ASN A 129 3.25 -1.27 1.87
N ILE A 130 1.98 -0.89 1.76
CA ILE A 130 1.47 0.31 2.41
C ILE A 130 0.96 -0.05 3.81
N GLY A 131 1.79 0.27 4.80
CA GLY A 131 1.49 0.20 6.22
C GLY A 131 0.65 1.40 6.70
N SER A 132 1.03 1.94 7.86
CA SER A 132 0.44 3.13 8.50
C SER A 132 1.35 3.57 9.64
N ILE A 133 1.16 4.77 10.17
CA ILE A 133 1.63 5.11 11.53
C ILE A 133 1.12 4.08 12.54
N GLN A 134 -0.06 3.48 12.31
CA GLN A 134 -0.58 2.41 13.15
C GLN A 134 0.16 1.06 13.02
N SER A 135 1.20 0.99 12.21
CA SER A 135 2.20 -0.08 12.29
C SER A 135 3.16 0.08 13.48
N PHE A 136 3.14 1.25 14.16
CA PHE A 136 4.04 1.61 15.25
C PHE A 136 3.30 2.00 16.53
N VAL A 137 2.12 2.64 16.40
CA VAL A 137 1.28 3.11 17.50
C VAL A 137 -0.17 2.69 17.29
N ALA A 138 -0.99 2.74 18.32
CA ALA A 138 -2.43 2.49 18.22
C ALA A 138 -3.23 3.78 18.29
N LEU A 139 -4.40 3.78 17.65
CA LEU A 139 -5.41 4.82 17.79
C LEU A 139 -6.70 4.22 18.39
N PRO A 140 -7.54 5.04 19.07
CA PRO A 140 -8.79 4.56 19.64
C PRO A 140 -9.71 3.90 18.60
N ASN A 141 -10.47 2.90 19.03
CA ASN A 141 -11.46 2.18 18.23
C ASN A 141 -10.91 1.58 16.91
N SER A 142 -9.66 1.14 16.92
CA SER A 142 -8.91 0.77 15.72
C SER A 142 -8.19 -0.59 15.86
N ALA A 143 -8.70 -1.49 16.71
CA ALA A 143 -8.01 -2.75 17.02
C ALA A 143 -7.68 -3.57 15.75
N ALA A 144 -8.67 -3.82 14.89
CA ALA A 144 -8.47 -4.58 13.65
C ALA A 144 -7.47 -3.91 12.73
N TYR A 145 -7.62 -2.60 12.49
CA TYR A 145 -6.74 -1.86 11.59
C TYR A 145 -5.31 -1.77 12.13
N THR A 146 -5.13 -1.43 13.42
CA THR A 146 -3.82 -1.40 14.08
C THR A 146 -3.13 -2.76 13.98
N THR A 147 -3.85 -3.84 14.30
CA THR A 147 -3.30 -5.20 14.23
C THR A 147 -2.89 -5.56 12.79
N SER A 148 -3.76 -5.28 11.81
CA SER A 148 -3.45 -5.56 10.41
C SER A 148 -2.20 -4.81 9.93
N LYS A 149 -2.06 -3.53 10.29
CA LYS A 149 -0.90 -2.71 9.88
C LYS A 149 0.38 -3.05 10.67
N GLY A 150 0.26 -3.49 11.91
CA GLY A 150 1.33 -4.13 12.67
C GLY A 150 1.78 -5.45 12.01
N GLY A 151 0.81 -6.26 11.56
CA GLY A 151 1.05 -7.48 10.79
C GLY A 151 1.78 -7.21 9.48
N VAL A 152 1.39 -6.20 8.71
CA VAL A 152 2.08 -5.79 7.46
C VAL A 152 3.54 -5.42 7.72
N ARG A 153 3.83 -4.72 8.83
CA ARG A 153 5.21 -4.40 9.23
C ARG A 153 6.02 -5.67 9.53
N ALA A 154 5.44 -6.63 10.25
CA ALA A 154 6.09 -7.90 10.55
C ALA A 154 6.29 -8.74 9.28
N LEU A 155 5.25 -8.84 8.43
CA LEU A 155 5.29 -9.52 7.13
C LEU A 155 6.38 -8.95 6.22
N THR A 156 6.52 -7.63 6.18
CA THR A 156 7.57 -6.96 5.40
C THR A 156 8.96 -7.44 5.78
N LYS A 157 9.25 -7.56 7.08
CA LYS A 157 10.54 -8.05 7.57
C LYS A 157 10.76 -9.53 7.26
N ALA A 158 9.74 -10.35 7.48
CA ALA A 158 9.81 -11.78 7.21
C ALA A 158 10.10 -12.04 5.72
N LEU A 159 9.32 -11.43 4.83
CA LEU A 159 9.51 -11.54 3.38
C LEU A 159 10.85 -10.96 2.90
N ALA A 160 11.33 -9.88 3.52
CA ALA A 160 12.62 -9.30 3.19
C ALA A 160 13.76 -10.30 3.45
N ILE A 161 13.73 -10.98 4.59
CA ILE A 161 14.74 -12.00 4.94
C ILE A 161 14.64 -13.21 4.00
N GLU A 162 13.41 -13.68 3.75
CA GLU A 162 13.15 -14.87 2.95
C GLU A 162 13.52 -14.68 1.47
N LEU A 163 13.24 -13.49 0.89
CA LEU A 163 13.38 -13.25 -0.54
C LEU A 163 14.68 -12.54 -0.95
N SER A 164 15.43 -11.97 0.01
CA SER A 164 16.72 -11.31 -0.30
C SER A 164 17.74 -12.22 -0.97
N PRO A 165 17.85 -13.54 -0.64
CA PRO A 165 18.77 -14.43 -1.35
C PRO A 165 18.48 -14.56 -2.86
N GLN A 166 17.24 -14.28 -3.28
CA GLN A 166 16.83 -14.25 -4.68
C GLN A 166 16.93 -12.85 -5.31
N GLY A 167 17.42 -11.86 -4.55
CA GLY A 167 17.59 -10.49 -5.02
C GLY A 167 16.33 -9.63 -4.93
N VAL A 168 15.23 -10.14 -4.35
CA VAL A 168 14.00 -9.39 -4.17
C VAL A 168 14.10 -8.52 -2.93
N ARG A 169 13.75 -7.23 -3.03
CA ARG A 169 13.66 -6.32 -1.90
C ARG A 169 12.21 -6.16 -1.46
N VAL A 170 11.98 -6.15 -0.15
CA VAL A 170 10.64 -5.97 0.42
C VAL A 170 10.70 -4.89 1.47
N ASN A 171 9.95 -3.80 1.25
CA ASN A 171 9.88 -2.66 2.16
C ASN A 171 8.44 -2.25 2.39
N ALA A 172 8.22 -1.40 3.38
CA ALA A 172 6.92 -0.77 3.62
C ALA A 172 7.06 0.75 3.74
N ILE A 173 5.97 1.44 3.45
CA ILE A 173 5.77 2.85 3.79
C ILE A 173 4.72 2.89 4.89
N GLY A 174 4.94 3.72 5.91
CA GLY A 174 3.98 3.99 6.99
C GLY A 174 3.39 5.39 6.85
N PRO A 175 2.32 5.59 6.05
CA PRO A 175 1.71 6.90 5.91
C PRO A 175 1.14 7.42 7.22
N GLY A 176 1.23 8.74 7.42
CA GLY A 176 0.45 9.48 8.40
C GLY A 176 -0.99 9.70 7.94
N MET A 177 -1.58 10.81 8.33
CA MET A 177 -2.89 11.23 7.84
C MET A 177 -2.75 11.86 6.45
N ILE A 178 -3.13 11.10 5.43
CA ILE A 178 -3.10 11.52 4.02
C ILE A 178 -4.51 11.85 3.56
N ALA A 179 -4.71 12.99 2.93
CA ALA A 179 -6.02 13.42 2.42
C ALA A 179 -6.45 12.54 1.23
N THR A 180 -7.34 11.59 1.49
CA THR A 180 -7.85 10.61 0.50
C THR A 180 -9.34 10.39 0.66
N PRO A 181 -10.03 9.78 -0.32
CA PRO A 181 -11.43 9.36 -0.16
C PRO A 181 -11.64 8.42 1.04
N LEU A 182 -10.67 7.56 1.35
CA LEU A 182 -10.75 6.56 2.43
C LEU A 182 -11.01 7.18 3.83
N ASN A 183 -10.60 8.42 4.05
CA ASN A 183 -10.77 9.12 5.33
C ASN A 183 -11.57 10.41 5.22
N ALA A 184 -12.34 10.57 4.15
CA ALA A 184 -13.12 11.79 3.90
C ALA A 184 -14.07 12.11 5.06
N ASP A 185 -14.79 11.11 5.57
CA ASP A 185 -15.73 11.30 6.69
C ASP A 185 -15.01 11.71 7.98
N ALA A 186 -13.87 11.08 8.30
CA ALA A 186 -13.09 11.43 9.48
C ALA A 186 -12.56 12.87 9.40
N ARG A 187 -12.26 13.37 8.20
CA ARG A 187 -11.78 14.75 7.98
C ARG A 187 -12.87 15.81 8.16
N GLN A 188 -14.15 15.44 8.16
CA GLN A 188 -15.26 16.37 8.44
C GLN A 188 -15.39 16.69 9.94
N ASN A 189 -14.78 15.88 10.81
CA ASN A 189 -14.78 16.16 12.25
C ASN A 189 -13.65 17.12 12.60
N ALA A 190 -14.00 18.40 12.81
CA ALA A 190 -13.05 19.48 13.08
C ALA A 190 -12.19 19.25 14.34
N ASP A 191 -12.80 18.76 15.44
CA ASP A 191 -12.08 18.50 16.68
C ASP A 191 -11.07 17.35 16.52
N TYR A 192 -11.48 16.27 15.83
CA TYR A 192 -10.58 15.17 15.50
C TYR A 192 -9.40 15.65 14.67
N MET A 193 -9.67 16.48 13.67
CA MET A 193 -8.64 17.04 12.80
C MET A 193 -7.70 18.00 13.50
N ALA A 194 -8.21 18.88 14.39
CA ALA A 194 -7.40 19.79 15.18
C ALA A 194 -6.43 19.01 16.10
N ASN A 195 -6.95 18.01 16.83
CA ASN A 195 -6.14 17.15 17.69
C ASN A 195 -5.08 16.36 16.91
N PHE A 196 -5.41 15.94 15.69
CA PHE A 196 -4.46 15.21 14.85
C PHE A 196 -3.38 16.13 14.29
N ALA A 197 -3.76 17.34 13.82
CA ALA A 197 -2.86 18.32 13.24
C ALA A 197 -1.80 18.81 14.24
N GLN A 198 -2.17 18.98 15.53
CA GLN A 198 -1.22 19.37 16.59
C GLN A 198 -0.05 18.38 16.76
N ARG A 199 -0.23 17.13 16.33
CA ARG A 199 0.79 16.07 16.40
C ARG A 199 1.61 15.93 15.14
N ILE A 200 1.38 16.77 14.13
CA ILE A 200 2.14 16.74 12.87
C ILE A 200 3.10 17.93 12.84
N PRO A 201 4.41 17.74 13.09
CA PRO A 201 5.38 18.85 13.09
C PRO A 201 5.41 19.67 11.82
N LEU A 202 5.18 19.07 10.64
CA LEU A 202 5.11 19.81 9.38
C LEU A 202 3.82 20.64 9.22
N GLY A 203 2.88 20.62 10.19
CA GLY A 203 1.73 21.50 10.28
C GLY A 203 0.66 21.29 9.21
N ARG A 204 0.72 20.23 8.41
CA ARG A 204 -0.27 19.91 7.38
C ARG A 204 -0.55 18.42 7.30
N LEU A 205 -1.69 18.09 6.75
CA LEU A 205 -1.94 16.72 6.28
C LEU A 205 -1.03 16.39 5.10
N GLY A 206 -0.71 15.11 4.95
CA GLY A 206 -0.08 14.64 3.73
C GLY A 206 -1.08 14.55 2.58
N GLU A 207 -0.54 14.52 1.38
CA GLU A 207 -1.25 14.28 0.13
C GLU A 207 -0.73 12.99 -0.52
N PRO A 208 -1.47 12.35 -1.44
CA PRO A 208 -0.99 11.17 -2.16
C PRO A 208 0.40 11.34 -2.78
N ALA A 209 0.76 12.55 -3.23
CA ALA A 209 2.07 12.88 -3.78
C ALA A 209 3.21 12.73 -2.74
N ASP A 210 2.94 13.00 -1.45
CA ASP A 210 3.93 12.82 -0.39
C ASP A 210 4.34 11.35 -0.20
N ILE A 211 3.44 10.41 -0.56
CA ILE A 211 3.71 8.97 -0.49
C ILE A 211 4.32 8.45 -1.80
N ALA A 212 3.99 9.06 -2.91
CA ALA A 212 4.40 8.62 -4.25
C ALA A 212 5.93 8.72 -4.43
N GLY A 213 6.58 9.80 -3.99
CA GLY A 213 8.04 9.96 -4.06
C GLY A 213 8.79 8.86 -3.32
N PRO A 214 8.53 8.60 -2.03
CA PRO A 214 9.07 7.46 -1.30
C PRO A 214 8.82 6.09 -1.97
N ALA A 215 7.65 5.88 -2.57
CA ALA A 215 7.36 4.65 -3.31
C ALA A 215 8.25 4.49 -4.56
N VAL A 216 8.45 5.55 -5.34
CA VAL A 216 9.38 5.56 -6.48
C VAL A 216 10.81 5.31 -6.01
N PHE A 217 11.26 5.93 -4.91
CA PHE A 217 12.58 5.68 -4.31
C PHE A 217 12.76 4.21 -3.97
N LEU A 218 11.84 3.61 -3.20
CA LEU A 218 11.92 2.21 -2.78
C LEU A 218 11.85 1.23 -3.95
N ALA A 219 11.15 1.58 -5.04
CA ALA A 219 11.08 0.79 -6.27
C ALA A 219 12.35 0.86 -7.10
N SER A 220 13.12 1.93 -7.00
CA SER A 220 14.27 2.24 -7.85
C SER A 220 15.58 1.63 -7.33
N ASP A 221 16.62 1.72 -8.16
CA ASP A 221 17.97 1.28 -7.81
C ASP A 221 18.66 2.22 -6.78
N LEU A 222 18.08 3.39 -6.51
CA LEU A 222 18.51 4.25 -5.39
C LEU A 222 18.35 3.54 -4.04
N ALA A 223 17.38 2.61 -3.94
CA ALA A 223 17.13 1.80 -2.75
C ALA A 223 17.74 0.39 -2.83
N ARG A 224 18.77 0.15 -3.66
CA ARG A 224 19.34 -1.19 -3.88
C ARG A 224 19.91 -1.87 -2.63
N TYR A 225 20.18 -1.12 -1.57
CA TYR A 225 20.66 -1.64 -0.27
C TYR A 225 19.63 -1.44 0.85
N VAL A 226 18.35 -1.19 0.48
CA VAL A 226 17.25 -0.98 1.43
C VAL A 226 16.25 -2.15 1.30
N THR A 227 16.14 -2.96 2.35
CA THR A 227 15.15 -4.04 2.46
C THR A 227 14.76 -4.24 3.92
N GLY A 228 13.53 -4.68 4.20
CA GLY A 228 13.00 -4.95 5.54
C GLY A 228 12.60 -3.71 6.34
N VAL A 229 12.66 -2.51 5.76
CA VAL A 229 12.30 -1.29 6.48
C VAL A 229 10.80 -0.99 6.35
N THR A 230 10.25 -0.31 7.36
CA THR A 230 9.00 0.43 7.24
C THR A 230 9.34 1.90 7.41
N LEU A 231 9.25 2.66 6.34
CA LEU A 231 9.58 4.08 6.28
C LEU A 231 8.36 4.91 6.68
N PRO A 232 8.36 5.62 7.84
CA PRO A 232 7.31 6.56 8.16
C PRO A 232 7.32 7.74 7.18
N VAL A 233 6.13 8.08 6.66
CA VAL A 233 5.91 9.26 5.82
C VAL A 233 4.67 9.96 6.38
N ASP A 234 4.87 10.70 7.47
CA ASP A 234 3.82 11.09 8.40
C ASP A 234 3.91 12.55 8.88
N GLY A 235 4.80 13.34 8.27
CA GLY A 235 5.03 14.72 8.67
C GLY A 235 5.65 14.89 10.05
N GLY A 236 6.28 13.83 10.58
CA GLY A 236 6.92 13.80 11.89
C GLY A 236 6.00 13.34 13.03
N PHE A 237 4.80 12.83 12.73
CA PHE A 237 3.84 12.37 13.73
C PHE A 237 4.43 11.34 14.72
N LEU A 238 5.32 10.47 14.28
CA LEU A 238 5.96 9.44 15.09
C LEU A 238 7.30 9.88 15.72
N ALA A 239 7.69 11.13 15.57
CA ALA A 239 8.95 11.63 16.14
C ALA A 239 8.85 11.96 17.64
N TYR A 240 7.65 11.94 18.23
CA TYR A 240 7.39 12.17 19.66
C TYR A 240 7.22 10.86 20.41
#